data_69950dec2d7f4d4a1b86b8c992b3e561
#
_entry.id   69950dec2d7f4d4a1b86b8c992b3e561
#
_cell.length_a   1.000
_cell.length_b   1.000
_cell.length_c   1.000
_cell.angle_alpha   90.00
_cell.angle_beta   90.00
_cell.angle_gamma   90.00
#
_symmetry.space_group_name_H-M   'P 1'
#
loop_
_entity.id
_entity.type
_entity.pdbx_description
1 polymer ?
#
loop_
_entity_poly.entity_id
_entity_poly.type
_entity_poly.pdbx_seq_one_letter_code
_entity_poly.pdbx_strand_id
1 'polypeptide(L)'
;MLRSITTTEIESLIFNAKRLPRKRQILRLHEHHEPVQRMVNALVPGTYITPHKHENPDKVELFNILKGKVAILQFSPRGEVEQVITLSAKGLVRVVDIPPRLYHSIIPLEPSAVLEIIQGPYEEATHKQFASWAPREDDPKASDYLMYLTSIVHNWKL
;
A
#
# COMPACT_ATOMS: atom_id res chain seq x y z
N MET A 1 -15.33 -0.04 24.14
CA MET A 1 -14.77 -1.40 24.36
C MET A 1 -13.51 -1.54 23.51
N LEU A 2 -12.42 -2.12 24.04
CA LEU A 2 -11.20 -2.37 23.26
C LEU A 2 -11.48 -3.39 22.17
N ARG A 3 -10.88 -3.19 20.97
CA ARG A 3 -10.89 -4.13 19.86
C ARG A 3 -9.48 -4.64 19.63
N SER A 4 -9.31 -5.94 19.55
CA SER A 4 -8.08 -6.60 19.10
C SER A 4 -8.22 -7.06 17.66
N ILE A 5 -7.11 -7.18 16.95
CA ILE A 5 -7.01 -7.83 15.65
C ILE A 5 -6.13 -9.06 15.83
N THR A 6 -6.72 -10.22 15.61
CA THR A 6 -6.06 -11.50 15.85
C THR A 6 -5.31 -11.99 14.60
N THR A 7 -4.38 -12.91 14.80
CA THR A 7 -3.71 -13.60 13.67
C THR A 7 -4.71 -14.30 12.77
N THR A 8 -5.76 -14.92 13.34
CA THR A 8 -6.81 -15.60 12.58
C THR A 8 -7.59 -14.63 11.68
N GLU A 9 -7.91 -13.42 12.17
CA GLU A 9 -8.56 -12.39 11.35
C GLU A 9 -7.67 -11.95 10.20
N ILE A 10 -6.37 -11.73 10.46
CA ILE A 10 -5.39 -11.38 9.42
C ILE A 10 -5.31 -12.47 8.35
N GLU A 11 -5.27 -13.74 8.75
CA GLU A 11 -5.23 -14.87 7.83
C GLU A 11 -6.49 -14.98 6.99
N SER A 12 -7.65 -14.73 7.59
CA SER A 12 -8.94 -14.69 6.90
C SER A 12 -8.99 -13.58 5.86
N LEU A 13 -8.48 -12.38 6.19
CA LEU A 13 -8.38 -11.27 5.24
C LEU A 13 -7.49 -11.63 4.05
N ILE A 14 -6.32 -12.23 4.29
CA ILE A 14 -5.40 -12.66 3.23
C ILE A 14 -6.04 -13.75 2.36
N PHE A 15 -6.72 -14.71 2.97
CA PHE A 15 -7.43 -15.77 2.25
C PHE A 15 -8.51 -15.20 1.31
N ASN A 16 -9.27 -14.23 1.79
CA ASN A 16 -10.28 -13.54 0.99
C ASN A 16 -9.64 -12.69 -0.12
N ALA A 17 -8.57 -11.95 0.18
CA ALA A 17 -7.84 -11.14 -0.80
C ALA A 17 -7.40 -11.95 -2.02
N LYS A 18 -6.97 -13.20 -1.86
CA LYS A 18 -6.58 -14.11 -2.96
C LYS A 18 -7.71 -14.34 -3.98
N ARG A 19 -8.96 -14.27 -3.54
CA ARG A 19 -10.17 -14.56 -4.35
C ARG A 19 -10.73 -13.31 -5.03
N LEU A 20 -10.39 -12.12 -4.54
CA LEU A 20 -10.87 -10.86 -5.09
C LEU A 20 -10.09 -10.48 -6.38
N PRO A 21 -10.75 -9.86 -7.37
CA PRO A 21 -10.09 -9.42 -8.61
C PRO A 21 -8.90 -8.50 -8.36
N ARG A 22 -9.02 -7.55 -7.41
CA ARG A 22 -7.95 -6.58 -7.06
C ARG A 22 -6.86 -7.18 -6.18
N LYS A 23 -6.96 -8.47 -5.80
CA LYS A 23 -5.97 -9.19 -4.97
C LYS A 23 -5.69 -8.53 -3.63
N ARG A 24 -6.66 -7.78 -3.08
CA ARG A 24 -6.56 -7.11 -1.78
C ARG A 24 -7.91 -6.98 -1.08
N GLN A 25 -7.87 -6.90 0.25
CA GLN A 25 -9.02 -6.64 1.12
C GLN A 25 -8.63 -5.72 2.27
N ILE A 26 -9.53 -4.82 2.65
CA ILE A 26 -9.36 -3.87 3.74
C ILE A 26 -10.26 -4.26 4.91
N LEU A 27 -9.70 -4.27 6.12
CA LEU A 27 -10.44 -4.21 7.37
C LEU A 27 -10.32 -2.80 7.94
N ARG A 28 -11.40 -2.03 7.84
CA ARG A 28 -11.43 -0.66 8.33
C ARG A 28 -11.68 -0.63 9.84
N LEU A 29 -10.93 0.21 10.55
CA LEU A 29 -11.02 0.41 12.00
C LEU A 29 -11.48 1.83 12.37
N HIS A 30 -12.04 2.55 11.41
CA HIS A 30 -12.44 3.96 11.54
C HIS A 30 -13.68 4.23 10.68
N GLU A 31 -14.37 5.31 10.98
CA GLU A 31 -15.36 5.92 10.10
C GLU A 31 -14.68 6.98 9.21
N HIS A 32 -15.24 7.25 8.03
CA HIS A 32 -14.62 8.15 7.04
C HIS A 32 -14.37 9.57 7.56
N HIS A 33 -15.23 10.06 8.47
CA HIS A 33 -15.12 11.40 9.03
C HIS A 33 -14.07 11.53 10.15
N GLU A 34 -13.50 10.42 10.63
CA GLU A 34 -12.52 10.47 11.71
C GLU A 34 -11.21 11.15 11.26
N PRO A 35 -10.54 11.90 12.16
CA PRO A 35 -9.31 12.62 11.83
C PRO A 35 -8.11 11.69 11.60
N VAL A 36 -8.19 10.42 12.02
CA VAL A 36 -7.15 9.41 11.82
C VAL A 36 -7.78 8.18 11.22
N GLN A 37 -7.43 7.88 9.98
CA GLN A 37 -7.86 6.67 9.27
C GLN A 37 -6.91 5.52 9.66
N ARG A 38 -7.47 4.36 10.03
CA ARG A 38 -6.73 3.19 10.52
C ARG A 38 -7.32 1.95 9.86
N MET A 39 -6.49 1.16 9.21
CA MET A 39 -6.97 -0.03 8.52
C MET A 39 -5.91 -1.12 8.42
N VAL A 40 -6.35 -2.36 8.35
CA VAL A 40 -5.50 -3.48 7.97
C VAL A 40 -5.74 -3.79 6.50
N ASN A 41 -4.71 -3.66 5.69
CA ASN A 41 -4.73 -4.03 4.28
C ASN A 41 -4.11 -5.41 4.10
N ALA A 42 -4.90 -6.37 3.69
CA ALA A 42 -4.43 -7.65 3.20
C ALA A 42 -4.15 -7.56 1.69
N LEU A 43 -2.93 -7.86 1.31
CA LEU A 43 -2.41 -7.74 -0.05
C LEU A 43 -1.74 -9.06 -0.46
N VAL A 44 -1.99 -9.52 -1.68
CA VAL A 44 -1.31 -10.71 -2.20
C VAL A 44 -0.63 -10.41 -3.55
N PRO A 45 0.40 -11.17 -3.95
CA PRO A 45 1.06 -10.98 -5.24
C PRO A 45 0.05 -10.88 -6.39
N GLY A 46 0.25 -9.92 -7.27
CA GLY A 46 -0.70 -9.51 -8.31
C GLY A 46 -1.56 -8.30 -7.93
N THR A 47 -1.48 -7.80 -6.68
CA THR A 47 -2.06 -6.50 -6.32
C THR A 47 -1.31 -5.39 -7.06
N TYR A 48 -2.04 -4.57 -7.80
CA TYR A 48 -1.54 -3.32 -8.36
C TYR A 48 -2.24 -2.14 -7.69
N ILE A 49 -1.47 -1.20 -7.20
CA ILE A 49 -1.95 0.10 -6.71
C ILE A 49 -1.25 1.17 -7.53
N THR A 50 -2.04 1.92 -8.29
CA THR A 50 -1.50 3.03 -9.10
C THR A 50 -0.65 3.95 -8.22
N PRO A 51 0.59 4.27 -8.61
CA PRO A 51 1.41 5.25 -7.92
C PRO A 51 0.65 6.54 -7.67
N HIS A 52 0.72 7.04 -6.45
CA HIS A 52 -0.03 8.22 -6.01
C HIS A 52 0.71 8.95 -4.89
N LYS A 53 0.25 10.14 -4.60
CA LYS A 53 0.68 10.94 -3.45
C LYS A 53 -0.53 11.50 -2.72
N HIS A 54 -0.32 12.00 -1.52
CA HIS A 54 -1.32 12.70 -0.72
C HIS A 54 -0.96 14.18 -0.66
N GLU A 55 -1.77 15.00 -1.35
CA GLU A 55 -1.58 16.45 -1.48
C GLU A 55 -2.94 17.11 -1.66
N ASN A 56 -3.11 18.31 -1.08
CA ASN A 56 -4.35 19.10 -1.16
C ASN A 56 -5.61 18.42 -0.62
N PRO A 57 -5.65 18.07 0.68
CA PRO A 57 -4.71 18.44 1.75
C PRO A 57 -3.50 17.49 1.85
N ASP A 58 -2.40 18.01 2.35
CA ASP A 58 -1.23 17.22 2.69
C ASP A 58 -1.58 16.21 3.79
N LYS A 59 -1.18 14.94 3.59
CA LYS A 59 -1.39 13.87 4.56
C LYS A 59 -0.13 13.04 4.71
N VAL A 60 0.20 12.73 5.95
CA VAL A 60 1.22 11.72 6.30
C VAL A 60 0.55 10.35 6.29
N GLU A 61 1.23 9.36 5.75
CA GLU A 61 0.81 7.96 5.76
C GLU A 61 1.90 7.09 6.39
N LEU A 62 1.49 6.08 7.16
CA LEU A 62 2.39 5.15 7.81
C LEU A 62 1.96 3.73 7.54
N PHE A 63 2.90 2.88 7.11
CA PHE A 63 2.70 1.44 7.05
C PHE A 63 3.51 0.72 8.10
N ASN A 64 2.88 -0.22 8.80
CA ASN A 64 3.52 -1.21 9.65
C ASN A 64 3.19 -2.62 9.16
N ILE A 65 4.21 -3.44 8.90
CA ILE A 65 4.01 -4.83 8.47
C ILE A 65 3.57 -5.71 9.63
N LEU A 66 2.40 -6.35 9.51
CA LEU A 66 1.86 -7.30 10.49
C LEU A 66 2.21 -8.73 10.11
N LYS A 67 2.15 -9.07 8.82
CA LYS A 67 2.45 -10.41 8.28
C LYS A 67 3.00 -10.29 6.87
N GLY A 68 3.90 -11.19 6.50
CA GLY A 68 4.43 -11.29 5.16
C GLY A 68 5.53 -10.29 4.85
N LYS A 69 5.63 -9.90 3.58
CA LYS A 69 6.68 -9.05 3.02
C LYS A 69 6.15 -8.19 1.90
N VAL A 70 6.41 -6.89 1.96
CA VAL A 70 6.02 -5.92 0.95
C VAL A 70 7.18 -5.00 0.60
N ALA A 71 7.19 -4.47 -0.61
CA ALA A 71 8.07 -3.40 -1.02
C ALA A 71 7.28 -2.09 -1.13
N ILE A 72 7.81 -1.01 -0.56
CA ILE A 72 7.33 0.35 -0.76
C ILE A 72 8.27 1.02 -1.74
N LEU A 73 7.72 1.55 -2.84
CA LEU A 73 8.46 2.25 -3.86
C LEU A 73 8.20 3.75 -3.75
N GLN A 74 9.27 4.53 -3.74
CA GLN A 74 9.22 5.97 -3.92
C GLN A 74 9.55 6.31 -5.37
N PHE A 75 8.85 7.30 -5.92
CA PHE A 75 9.06 7.74 -7.30
C PHE A 75 9.38 9.23 -7.38
N SER A 76 10.21 9.59 -8.35
CA SER A 76 10.37 10.97 -8.79
C SER A 76 9.06 11.51 -9.40
N PRO A 77 8.89 12.84 -9.54
CA PRO A 77 7.75 13.40 -10.26
C PRO A 77 7.62 12.94 -11.72
N ARG A 78 8.69 12.36 -12.29
CA ARG A 78 8.73 11.84 -13.67
C ARG A 78 8.45 10.33 -13.75
N GLY A 79 8.32 9.63 -12.61
CA GLY A 79 8.01 8.21 -12.54
C GLY A 79 9.24 7.29 -12.46
N GLU A 80 10.43 7.84 -12.22
CA GLU A 80 11.62 7.04 -11.96
C GLU A 80 11.58 6.51 -10.52
N VAL A 81 11.91 5.24 -10.31
CA VAL A 81 12.01 4.67 -8.96
C VAL A 81 13.28 5.19 -8.30
N GLU A 82 13.14 5.96 -7.23
CA GLU A 82 14.26 6.57 -6.49
C GLU A 82 14.67 5.76 -5.26
N GLN A 83 13.71 5.05 -4.66
CA GLN A 83 13.95 4.25 -3.48
C GLN A 83 13.01 3.05 -3.42
N VAL A 84 13.51 1.93 -2.90
CA VAL A 84 12.71 0.76 -2.54
C VAL A 84 13.00 0.39 -1.09
N ILE A 85 11.98 0.37 -0.24
CA ILE A 85 12.07 -0.08 1.14
C ILE A 85 11.28 -1.38 1.28
N THR A 86 11.93 -2.45 1.69
CA THR A 86 11.27 -3.74 1.94
C THR A 86 10.90 -3.87 3.41
N LEU A 87 9.58 -3.92 3.67
CA LEU A 87 9.05 -4.26 4.99
C LEU A 87 8.86 -5.77 5.10
N SER A 88 9.30 -6.37 6.20
CA SER A 88 9.15 -7.81 6.46
C SER A 88 8.77 -8.07 7.91
N ALA A 89 7.75 -8.90 8.12
CA ALA A 89 7.33 -9.33 9.46
C ALA A 89 8.41 -10.15 10.20
N LYS A 90 9.41 -10.66 9.47
CA LYS A 90 10.56 -11.39 10.01
C LYS A 90 11.89 -10.67 9.83
N GLY A 91 11.86 -9.50 9.17
CA GLY A 91 13.06 -8.71 8.84
C GLY A 91 13.34 -7.58 9.82
N LEU A 92 14.33 -6.76 9.47
CA LEU A 92 14.78 -5.63 10.28
C LEU A 92 13.86 -4.41 10.14
N VAL A 93 13.34 -4.15 8.94
CA VAL A 93 12.48 -2.99 8.67
C VAL A 93 11.03 -3.39 8.81
N ARG A 94 10.30 -2.74 9.70
CA ARG A 94 8.92 -3.05 10.07
C ARG A 94 7.94 -1.94 9.77
N VAL A 95 8.42 -0.72 9.72
CA VAL A 95 7.61 0.49 9.57
C VAL A 95 8.23 1.40 8.51
N VAL A 96 7.39 2.04 7.73
CA VAL A 96 7.77 3.15 6.86
C VAL A 96 6.81 4.31 7.11
N ASP A 97 7.38 5.50 7.23
CA ASP A 97 6.67 6.78 7.30
C ASP A 97 6.78 7.47 5.94
N ILE A 98 5.66 7.86 5.37
CA ILE A 98 5.57 8.47 4.05
C ILE A 98 5.10 9.92 4.21
N PRO A 99 5.97 10.89 3.95
CA PRO A 99 5.62 12.29 4.03
C PRO A 99 4.61 12.69 2.93
N PRO A 100 3.87 13.80 3.11
CA PRO A 100 3.00 14.34 2.08
C PRO A 100 3.76 14.59 0.76
N ARG A 101 3.02 14.59 -0.35
CA ARG A 101 3.50 14.95 -1.71
C ARG A 101 4.50 13.97 -2.32
N LEU A 102 4.83 12.88 -1.64
CA LEU A 102 5.73 11.85 -2.15
C LEU A 102 4.94 10.84 -2.99
N TYR A 103 5.29 10.67 -4.27
CA TYR A 103 4.74 9.60 -5.08
C TYR A 103 5.25 8.24 -4.58
N HIS A 104 4.31 7.35 -4.28
CA HIS A 104 4.64 6.02 -3.78
C HIS A 104 3.64 4.96 -4.27
N SER A 105 4.04 3.70 -4.10
CA SER A 105 3.18 2.53 -4.27
C SER A 105 3.68 1.39 -3.38
N ILE A 106 2.84 0.38 -3.16
CA ILE A 106 3.16 -0.81 -2.39
C ILE A 106 2.99 -2.07 -3.25
N ILE A 107 3.98 -2.95 -3.21
CA ILE A 107 3.97 -4.23 -3.93
C ILE A 107 4.12 -5.37 -2.93
N PRO A 108 3.13 -6.25 -2.78
CA PRO A 108 3.28 -7.45 -1.96
C PRO A 108 4.20 -8.47 -2.65
N LEU A 109 5.26 -8.88 -1.95
CA LEU A 109 6.21 -9.89 -2.41
C LEU A 109 5.77 -11.32 -2.01
N GLU A 110 4.94 -11.41 -0.99
CA GLU A 110 4.25 -12.61 -0.54
C GLU A 110 2.89 -12.22 0.05
N PRO A 111 1.98 -13.16 0.34
CA PRO A 111 0.71 -12.85 1.00
C PRO A 111 0.95 -12.10 2.31
N SER A 112 0.48 -10.87 2.41
CA SER A 112 0.87 -9.92 3.44
C SER A 112 -0.32 -9.19 4.04
N ALA A 113 -0.11 -8.66 5.24
CA ALA A 113 -1.00 -7.70 5.88
C ALA A 113 -0.19 -6.54 6.44
N VAL A 114 -0.62 -5.32 6.17
CA VAL A 114 -0.05 -4.09 6.70
C VAL A 114 -1.10 -3.30 7.47
N LEU A 115 -0.70 -2.73 8.60
CA LEU A 115 -1.46 -1.68 9.26
C LEU A 115 -1.13 -0.37 8.55
N GLU A 116 -2.15 0.26 8.00
CA GLU A 116 -2.07 1.59 7.41
C GLU A 116 -2.72 2.60 8.35
N ILE A 117 -2.00 3.69 8.60
CA ILE A 117 -2.48 4.84 9.34
C ILE A 117 -2.25 6.06 8.47
N ILE A 118 -3.32 6.80 8.18
CA ILE A 118 -3.26 8.02 7.36
C ILE A 118 -4.14 9.11 7.96
N GLN A 119 -3.74 10.36 7.82
CA GLN A 119 -4.54 11.48 8.25
C GLN A 119 -5.89 11.52 7.51
N GLY A 120 -6.96 11.73 8.29
CA GLY A 120 -8.31 11.95 7.79
C GLY A 120 -8.68 13.44 7.75
N PRO A 121 -9.95 13.74 7.50
CA PRO A 121 -10.99 12.80 7.10
C PRO A 121 -10.73 12.19 5.71
N TYR A 122 -11.44 11.08 5.40
CA TYR A 122 -11.42 10.51 4.05
C TYR A 122 -12.39 11.26 3.15
N GLU A 123 -11.87 11.73 2.03
CA GLU A 123 -12.66 12.33 0.94
C GLU A 123 -12.19 11.72 -0.38
N GLU A 124 -13.06 10.99 -1.06
CA GLU A 124 -12.70 10.23 -2.26
C GLU A 124 -12.05 11.10 -3.35
N ALA A 125 -12.56 12.32 -3.55
CA ALA A 125 -12.08 13.23 -4.58
C ALA A 125 -10.64 13.73 -4.36
N THR A 126 -10.18 13.79 -3.10
CA THR A 126 -8.89 14.40 -2.73
C THR A 126 -7.94 13.43 -2.02
N HIS A 127 -8.43 12.22 -1.68
CA HIS A 127 -7.65 11.26 -0.90
C HIS A 127 -6.33 10.87 -1.58
N LYS A 128 -6.36 10.67 -2.91
CA LYS A 128 -5.18 10.28 -3.70
C LYS A 128 -5.05 11.14 -4.94
N GLN A 129 -3.88 11.73 -5.12
CA GLN A 129 -3.48 12.31 -6.40
C GLN A 129 -2.65 11.27 -7.17
N PHE A 130 -3.28 10.63 -8.14
CA PHE A 130 -2.63 9.59 -8.93
C PHE A 130 -1.60 10.18 -9.90
N ALA A 131 -0.51 9.46 -10.09
CA ALA A 131 0.51 9.81 -11.05
C ALA A 131 -0.02 9.71 -12.48
N SER A 132 0.16 10.78 -13.27
CA SER A 132 -0.29 10.82 -14.67
C SER A 132 0.54 9.94 -15.61
N TRP A 133 1.76 9.59 -15.19
CA TRP A 133 2.69 8.75 -15.96
C TRP A 133 2.50 7.25 -15.72
N ALA A 134 1.68 6.84 -14.74
CA ALA A 134 1.41 5.44 -14.44
C ALA A 134 0.02 5.03 -14.93
N PRO A 135 -0.17 3.79 -15.41
CA PRO A 135 -1.48 3.29 -15.76
C PRO A 135 -2.40 3.24 -14.54
N ARG A 136 -3.68 3.47 -14.73
CA ARG A 136 -4.71 3.25 -13.70
C ARG A 136 -4.94 1.75 -13.52
N GLU A 137 -5.57 1.34 -12.40
CA GLU A 137 -5.81 -0.08 -12.11
C GLU A 137 -6.66 -0.79 -13.16
N ASP A 138 -7.54 -0.09 -13.84
CA ASP A 138 -8.42 -0.58 -14.90
C ASP A 138 -7.79 -0.47 -16.32
N ASP A 139 -6.60 0.11 -16.44
CA ASP A 139 -5.88 0.21 -17.71
C ASP A 139 -5.33 -1.17 -18.11
N PRO A 140 -5.48 -1.60 -19.38
CA PRO A 140 -4.89 -2.84 -19.87
C PRO A 140 -3.37 -2.98 -19.64
N LYS A 141 -2.65 -1.85 -19.54
CA LYS A 141 -1.20 -1.82 -19.28
C LYS A 141 -0.83 -2.01 -17.80
N ALA A 142 -1.81 -2.03 -16.87
CA ALA A 142 -1.55 -2.14 -15.43
C ALA A 142 -0.77 -3.40 -15.06
N SER A 143 -1.07 -4.54 -15.71
CA SER A 143 -0.37 -5.81 -15.50
C SER A 143 1.09 -5.75 -15.90
N ASP A 144 1.39 -5.20 -17.08
CA ASP A 144 2.76 -5.08 -17.59
C ASP A 144 3.57 -4.11 -16.74
N TYR A 145 2.94 -3.03 -16.31
CA TYR A 145 3.58 -2.05 -15.44
C TYR A 145 3.87 -2.64 -14.05
N LEU A 146 2.96 -3.44 -13.48
CA LEU A 146 3.22 -4.17 -12.24
C LEU A 146 4.38 -5.15 -12.39
N MET A 147 4.47 -5.89 -13.49
CA MET A 147 5.61 -6.79 -13.77
C MET A 147 6.92 -6.00 -13.86
N TYR A 148 6.93 -4.86 -14.53
CA TYR A 148 8.09 -3.97 -14.61
C TYR A 148 8.53 -3.50 -13.21
N LEU A 149 7.62 -2.96 -12.38
CA LEU A 149 7.94 -2.53 -11.02
C LEU A 149 8.43 -3.68 -10.14
N THR A 150 7.82 -4.86 -10.28
CA THR A 150 8.26 -6.07 -9.54
C THR A 150 9.68 -6.47 -9.93
N SER A 151 10.04 -6.36 -11.21
CA SER A 151 11.40 -6.62 -11.67
C SER A 151 12.42 -5.64 -11.07
N ILE A 152 12.05 -4.36 -10.94
CA ILE A 152 12.89 -3.34 -10.26
C ILE A 152 13.11 -3.75 -8.82
N VAL A 153 12.04 -4.12 -8.09
CA VAL A 153 12.14 -4.52 -6.69
C VAL A 153 13.09 -5.71 -6.50
N HIS A 154 13.01 -6.73 -7.36
CA HIS A 154 13.90 -7.90 -7.30
C HIS A 154 15.37 -7.57 -7.59
N ASN A 155 15.64 -6.59 -8.44
CA ASN A 155 16.98 -6.18 -8.83
C ASN A 155 17.53 -5.00 -8.01
N TRP A 156 16.74 -4.47 -7.07
CA TRP A 156 17.14 -3.33 -6.24
C TRP A 156 18.29 -3.74 -5.32
N LYS A 157 19.43 -3.12 -5.53
CA LYS A 157 20.60 -3.32 -4.64
C LYS A 157 20.51 -2.31 -3.50
N LEU A 158 20.53 -2.82 -2.28
CA LEU A 158 20.66 -2.04 -1.04
C LEU A 158 22.00 -1.33 -0.98
#